data_a0beddc0d0a1b71f65f44cd5a69e1207
#
_entry.id   a0beddc0d0a1b71f65f44cd5a69e1207
#
_cell.length_a   1.000
_cell.length_b   1.000
_cell.length_c   1.000
_cell.angle_alpha   90.00
_cell.angle_beta   90.00
_cell.angle_gamma   90.00
#
_symmetry.space_group_name_H-M   'P 1'
#
loop_
_entity.id
_entity.type
_entity.pdbx_description
1 polymer ?
#
loop_
_entity_poly.entity_id
_entity_poly.type
_entity_poly.pdbx_seq_one_letter_code
_entity_poly.pdbx_strand_id
1 'polypeptide(L)'
;PSKLSPCDDDDIPESMIPADGIVFPDAHPGNGAQALHALNPSVSIVDGEIVVDPALDPFNPANGFNPDGASHYSDEFRERYYRAQSRVMNDKIAEAEALRARILAGQHLYPDEDIFLVPFGDQAGAARLDLMDPSVPEFSATVQPRPFLRNDGTIITQIAHSVKNPEPDQARDNRRFRGGVKILTITSFLSANAIRSTHSTAAVDHCSTNSSATCAVQSIEVPTLILAMGAYNHIRQQEIMFEVSTAEDKEYIVIEGALHGYNPCTQCETFPGQYANSERNTFDHIAQWADARF
;
A
#
# COMPACT_ATOMS: atom_id res chain seq x y z
N PRO A 1 -13.50 0.07 15.95
CA PRO A 1 -12.23 0.78 16.15
C PRO A 1 -12.42 2.26 15.85
N SER A 2 -11.87 3.12 16.72
CA SER A 2 -12.00 4.56 16.55
C SER A 2 -10.90 5.08 15.62
N LYS A 3 -11.23 6.08 14.80
CA LYS A 3 -10.27 6.85 14.01
C LYS A 3 -9.20 7.47 14.93
N LEU A 4 -7.95 7.51 14.48
CA LEU A 4 -6.84 8.19 15.16
C LEU A 4 -7.08 9.71 15.23
N SER A 5 -7.67 10.27 14.17
CA SER A 5 -8.14 11.65 14.12
C SER A 5 -9.43 11.65 13.29
N PRO A 6 -10.61 11.80 13.88
CA PRO A 6 -11.87 11.85 13.14
C PRO A 6 -11.88 13.02 12.16
N CYS A 7 -12.51 12.82 10.99
CA CYS A 7 -12.93 13.94 10.14
C CYS A 7 -14.15 14.60 10.74
N ASP A 8 -14.33 15.89 10.46
CA ASP A 8 -15.57 16.58 10.76
C ASP A 8 -16.58 16.30 9.66
N ASP A 9 -17.75 15.75 10.00
CA ASP A 9 -18.79 15.43 9.04
C ASP A 9 -19.46 16.70 8.47
N ASP A 10 -19.30 17.84 9.14
CA ASP A 10 -19.81 19.14 8.67
C ASP A 10 -19.11 19.63 7.39
N ASP A 11 -17.97 19.05 7.03
CA ASP A 11 -17.24 19.35 5.78
C ASP A 11 -17.85 18.69 4.54
N ILE A 12 -18.84 17.78 4.70
CA ILE A 12 -19.48 17.07 3.58
C ILE A 12 -20.66 17.91 3.08
N PRO A 13 -20.62 18.42 1.82
CA PRO A 13 -21.75 19.18 1.28
C PRO A 13 -23.04 18.32 1.21
N GLU A 14 -24.13 18.81 1.75
CA GLU A 14 -25.46 18.19 1.65
C GLU A 14 -25.93 17.98 0.18
N SER A 15 -25.31 18.71 -0.75
CA SER A 15 -25.64 18.68 -2.18
C SER A 15 -24.85 17.65 -3.00
N MET A 16 -24.05 16.79 -2.37
CA MET A 16 -23.33 15.75 -3.11
C MET A 16 -24.31 14.76 -3.77
N ILE A 17 -24.16 14.59 -5.08
CA ILE A 17 -24.92 13.59 -5.84
C ILE A 17 -24.26 12.24 -5.59
N PRO A 18 -25.02 11.23 -5.10
CA PRO A 18 -24.50 9.86 -4.98
C PRO A 18 -24.05 9.31 -6.34
N ALA A 19 -22.98 8.52 -6.32
CA ALA A 19 -22.56 7.80 -7.52
C ALA A 19 -23.46 6.58 -7.76
N ASP A 20 -23.73 6.26 -9.04
CA ASP A 20 -24.46 5.06 -9.42
C ASP A 20 -23.60 3.80 -9.39
N GLY A 21 -22.27 3.95 -9.46
CA GLY A 21 -21.29 2.88 -9.36
C GLY A 21 -19.87 3.44 -9.17
N ILE A 22 -18.94 2.58 -8.83
CA ILE A 22 -17.53 2.97 -8.60
C ILE A 22 -16.57 1.98 -9.23
N VAL A 23 -15.49 2.51 -9.80
CA VAL A 23 -14.39 1.73 -10.35
C VAL A 23 -13.10 2.08 -9.61
N PHE A 24 -12.39 1.06 -9.13
CA PHE A 24 -11.07 1.17 -8.50
C PHE A 24 -10.01 0.56 -9.43
N PRO A 25 -9.48 1.32 -10.40
CA PRO A 25 -8.45 0.81 -11.29
C PRO A 25 -7.08 0.92 -10.61
N ASP A 26 -6.60 -0.18 -10.06
CA ASP A 26 -5.35 -0.29 -9.29
C ASP A 26 -5.27 0.73 -8.13
N ALA A 27 -6.37 0.85 -7.39
CA ALA A 27 -6.47 1.84 -6.33
C ALA A 27 -5.39 1.66 -5.27
N HIS A 28 -4.83 2.76 -4.87
CA HIS A 28 -3.87 2.86 -3.78
C HIS A 28 -4.51 2.45 -2.43
N PRO A 29 -3.85 1.64 -1.60
CA PRO A 29 -4.44 1.14 -0.35
C PRO A 29 -4.71 2.23 0.69
N GLY A 30 -4.20 3.44 0.47
CA GLY A 30 -4.25 4.58 1.36
C GLY A 30 -2.88 4.96 1.92
N ASN A 31 -2.72 6.24 2.25
CA ASN A 31 -1.44 6.77 2.73
C ASN A 31 -0.97 6.12 4.04
N GLY A 32 -1.90 5.78 4.96
CA GLY A 32 -1.57 5.11 6.21
C GLY A 32 -0.93 3.74 5.98
N ALA A 33 -1.50 2.93 5.08
CA ALA A 33 -0.96 1.61 4.73
C ALA A 33 0.39 1.74 4.00
N GLN A 34 0.51 2.69 3.07
CA GLN A 34 1.80 2.91 2.40
C GLN A 34 2.88 3.42 3.36
N ALA A 35 2.54 4.33 4.28
CA ALA A 35 3.47 4.80 5.29
C ALA A 35 3.95 3.65 6.19
N LEU A 36 3.03 2.75 6.60
CA LEU A 36 3.38 1.55 7.36
C LEU A 36 4.38 0.67 6.62
N HIS A 37 4.12 0.38 5.33
CA HIS A 37 5.01 -0.47 4.53
C HIS A 37 6.35 0.20 4.20
N ALA A 38 6.42 1.54 4.19
CA ALA A 38 7.66 2.27 3.92
C ALA A 38 8.60 2.35 5.13
N LEU A 39 8.11 2.12 6.36
CA LEU A 39 8.93 2.16 7.56
C LEU A 39 10.07 1.12 7.50
N ASN A 40 11.28 1.58 7.80
CA ASN A 40 12.42 0.70 8.01
C ASN A 40 12.58 0.38 9.50
N PRO A 41 12.14 -0.79 9.98
CA PRO A 41 12.21 -1.13 11.39
C PRO A 41 13.61 -1.53 11.86
N SER A 42 14.58 -1.66 10.95
CA SER A 42 15.95 -2.01 11.32
C SER A 42 16.75 -0.82 11.83
N VAL A 43 16.24 0.41 11.66
CA VAL A 43 17.00 1.62 11.95
C VAL A 43 16.40 2.37 13.11
N SER A 44 17.24 2.78 14.05
CA SER A 44 16.88 3.62 15.19
C SER A 44 17.91 4.73 15.40
N ILE A 45 17.54 5.75 16.16
CA ILE A 45 18.46 6.79 16.61
C ILE A 45 18.67 6.61 18.11
N VAL A 46 19.90 6.31 18.52
CA VAL A 46 20.29 6.14 19.91
C VAL A 46 21.40 7.15 20.22
N ASP A 47 21.17 8.02 21.20
CA ASP A 47 22.13 9.08 21.57
C ASP A 47 22.60 9.96 20.39
N GLY A 48 21.72 10.19 19.41
CA GLY A 48 22.01 10.97 18.21
C GLY A 48 22.70 10.20 17.07
N GLU A 49 23.03 8.95 17.29
CA GLU A 49 23.70 8.09 16.29
C GLU A 49 22.69 7.13 15.65
N ILE A 50 22.87 6.86 14.36
CA ILE A 50 22.08 5.88 13.63
C ILE A 50 22.59 4.48 13.97
N VAL A 51 21.71 3.66 14.54
CA VAL A 51 21.98 2.24 14.86
C VAL A 51 21.13 1.36 13.95
N VAL A 52 21.75 0.33 13.39
CA VAL A 52 21.08 -0.65 12.51
C VAL A 52 21.04 -2.01 13.19
N ASP A 53 19.85 -2.57 13.33
CA ASP A 53 19.68 -3.98 13.73
C ASP A 53 19.91 -4.89 12.50
N PRO A 54 21.02 -5.66 12.47
CA PRO A 54 21.34 -6.50 11.32
C PRO A 54 20.32 -7.64 11.11
N ALA A 55 19.57 -8.03 12.15
CA ALA A 55 18.53 -9.07 12.05
C ALA A 55 17.26 -8.59 11.37
N LEU A 56 17.05 -7.27 11.30
CA LEU A 56 15.91 -6.63 10.62
C LEU A 56 16.32 -5.87 9.37
N ASP A 57 17.61 -5.74 9.06
CA ASP A 57 18.07 -4.95 7.91
C ASP A 57 17.70 -5.62 6.57
N PRO A 58 16.79 -5.03 5.79
CA PRO A 58 16.35 -5.59 4.51
C PRO A 58 17.45 -5.53 3.44
N PHE A 59 18.53 -4.79 3.68
CA PHE A 59 19.71 -4.70 2.81
C PHE A 59 20.86 -5.61 3.23
N ASN A 60 20.64 -6.46 4.24
CA ASN A 60 21.63 -7.45 4.66
C ASN A 60 21.52 -8.72 3.81
N PRO A 61 22.59 -9.14 3.10
CA PRO A 61 22.57 -10.40 2.34
C PRO A 61 22.22 -11.63 3.19
N ALA A 62 22.55 -11.64 4.48
CA ALA A 62 22.16 -12.73 5.39
C ALA A 62 20.65 -12.85 5.59
N ASN A 63 19.88 -11.80 5.30
CA ASN A 63 18.42 -11.79 5.32
C ASN A 63 17.78 -12.06 3.96
N GLY A 64 18.57 -12.28 2.91
CA GLY A 64 18.08 -12.58 1.57
C GLY A 64 18.22 -11.45 0.55
N PHE A 65 18.85 -10.32 0.92
CA PHE A 65 19.09 -9.21 0.00
C PHE A 65 20.06 -9.59 -1.11
N ASN A 66 19.76 -9.23 -2.36
CA ASN A 66 20.64 -9.36 -3.50
C ASN A 66 20.84 -7.97 -4.15
N PRO A 67 22.04 -7.38 -4.10
CA PRO A 67 22.31 -6.07 -4.70
C PRO A 67 22.32 -6.08 -6.23
N ASP A 68 22.45 -7.25 -6.86
CA ASP A 68 22.67 -7.41 -8.30
C ASP A 68 21.43 -7.96 -9.03
N GLY A 69 20.33 -8.22 -8.31
CA GLY A 69 19.11 -8.75 -8.89
C GLY A 69 17.96 -8.87 -7.88
N ALA A 70 17.04 -9.77 -8.16
CA ALA A 70 15.95 -10.04 -7.22
C ALA A 70 16.47 -10.59 -5.89
N SER A 71 15.99 -10.01 -4.79
CA SER A 71 16.18 -10.54 -3.45
C SER A 71 15.22 -11.68 -3.19
N HIS A 72 15.50 -12.51 -2.16
CA HIS A 72 14.63 -13.60 -1.70
C HIS A 72 14.61 -13.63 -0.18
N TYR A 73 13.56 -13.07 0.39
CA TYR A 73 13.36 -13.02 1.83
C TYR A 73 12.60 -14.26 2.31
N SER A 74 13.15 -14.95 3.35
CA SER A 74 12.45 -16.10 3.94
C SER A 74 11.15 -15.68 4.64
N ASP A 75 10.24 -16.63 4.83
CA ASP A 75 8.98 -16.40 5.55
C ASP A 75 9.24 -15.90 6.98
N GLU A 76 10.26 -16.45 7.67
CA GLU A 76 10.63 -16.04 9.02
C GLU A 76 11.15 -14.60 9.07
N PHE A 77 11.91 -14.19 8.04
CA PHE A 77 12.38 -12.81 7.96
C PHE A 77 11.22 -11.87 7.71
N ARG A 78 10.33 -12.16 6.73
CA ARG A 78 9.16 -11.34 6.41
C ARG A 78 8.24 -11.18 7.61
N GLU A 79 7.90 -12.29 8.30
CA GLU A 79 7.06 -12.27 9.50
C GLU A 79 7.65 -11.36 10.59
N ARG A 80 8.94 -11.50 10.87
CA ARG A 80 9.64 -10.67 11.85
C ARG A 80 9.67 -9.20 11.44
N TYR A 81 9.91 -8.93 10.17
CA TYR A 81 10.00 -7.59 9.60
C TYR A 81 8.65 -6.87 9.67
N TYR A 82 7.57 -7.52 9.21
CA TYR A 82 6.22 -6.91 9.21
C TYR A 82 5.69 -6.64 10.61
N ARG A 83 5.99 -7.48 11.59
CA ARG A 83 5.69 -7.18 13.00
C ARG A 83 6.50 -6.01 13.53
N ALA A 84 7.74 -5.90 13.13
CA ALA A 84 8.60 -4.79 13.54
C ALA A 84 8.13 -3.46 12.93
N GLN A 85 7.70 -3.42 11.66
CA GLN A 85 7.07 -2.25 11.06
C GLN A 85 5.85 -1.78 11.85
N SER A 86 4.98 -2.71 12.26
CA SER A 86 3.79 -2.39 13.07
C SER A 86 4.16 -1.80 14.43
N ARG A 87 5.19 -2.32 15.10
CA ARG A 87 5.66 -1.73 16.36
C ARG A 87 6.13 -0.30 16.17
N VAL A 88 6.98 -0.04 15.16
CA VAL A 88 7.46 1.32 14.88
C VAL A 88 6.31 2.28 14.57
N MET A 89 5.32 1.86 13.78
CA MET A 89 4.14 2.69 13.50
C MET A 89 3.34 2.99 14.77
N ASN A 90 3.08 1.99 15.60
CA ASN A 90 2.32 2.16 16.83
C ASN A 90 3.06 3.05 17.84
N ASP A 91 4.38 2.94 17.94
CA ASP A 91 5.22 3.81 18.79
C ASP A 91 5.14 5.27 18.30
N LYS A 92 5.16 5.49 16.97
CA LYS A 92 4.98 6.83 16.39
C LYS A 92 3.56 7.38 16.60
N ILE A 93 2.54 6.54 16.57
CA ILE A 93 1.17 6.94 16.91
C ILE A 93 1.11 7.39 18.37
N ALA A 94 1.67 6.62 19.31
CA ALA A 94 1.67 6.97 20.72
C ALA A 94 2.44 8.28 21.00
N GLU A 95 3.57 8.51 20.32
CA GLU A 95 4.33 9.77 20.38
C GLU A 95 3.48 10.97 19.91
N ALA A 96 2.83 10.84 18.75
CA ALA A 96 1.99 11.89 18.19
C ALA A 96 0.75 12.17 19.05
N GLU A 97 0.09 11.13 19.57
CA GLU A 97 -1.06 11.27 20.50
C GLU A 97 -0.65 11.97 21.79
N ALA A 98 0.50 11.64 22.36
CA ALA A 98 1.03 12.30 23.56
C ALA A 98 1.36 13.79 23.32
N LEU A 99 1.93 14.10 22.15
CA LEU A 99 2.24 15.49 21.77
C LEU A 99 0.94 16.29 21.54
N ARG A 100 -0.03 15.73 20.85
CA ARG A 100 -1.36 16.34 20.66
C ARG A 100 -2.06 16.59 22.00
N ALA A 101 -1.99 15.67 22.93
CA ALA A 101 -2.56 15.84 24.27
C ALA A 101 -1.92 17.03 25.03
N ARG A 102 -0.60 17.22 24.90
CA ARG A 102 0.10 18.37 25.48
C ARG A 102 -0.31 19.70 24.87
N ILE A 103 -0.50 19.75 23.55
CA ILE A 103 -0.99 20.91 22.82
C ILE A 103 -2.38 21.29 23.34
N LEU A 104 -3.31 20.33 23.39
CA LEU A 104 -4.68 20.54 23.87
C LEU A 104 -4.74 20.96 25.35
N ALA A 105 -3.78 20.57 26.16
CA ALA A 105 -3.65 20.99 27.55
C ALA A 105 -2.98 22.36 27.74
N GLY A 106 -2.58 23.05 26.65
CA GLY A 106 -1.82 24.29 26.71
C GLY A 106 -0.40 24.15 27.28
N GLN A 107 0.15 22.94 27.24
CA GLN A 107 1.47 22.59 27.77
C GLN A 107 2.53 22.46 26.66
N HIS A 108 2.31 23.12 25.54
CA HIS A 108 3.20 23.12 24.40
C HIS A 108 3.49 24.55 23.91
N LEU A 109 4.61 24.74 23.20
CA LEU A 109 5.02 26.05 22.70
C LEU A 109 4.03 26.60 21.65
N TYR A 110 3.56 25.71 20.78
CA TYR A 110 2.58 26.03 19.74
C TYR A 110 1.18 25.62 20.20
N PRO A 111 0.15 26.48 20.07
CA PRO A 111 -1.19 26.23 20.61
C PRO A 111 -2.03 25.26 19.75
N ASP A 112 -1.70 25.12 18.45
CA ASP A 112 -2.60 24.48 17.48
C ASP A 112 -2.00 23.20 16.89
N GLU A 113 -0.71 23.20 16.53
CA GLU A 113 -0.07 22.17 15.74
C GLU A 113 1.45 22.19 15.92
N ASP A 114 2.14 21.11 15.57
CA ASP A 114 3.60 21.08 15.51
C ASP A 114 4.10 20.15 14.38
N ILE A 115 5.36 20.32 14.02
CA ILE A 115 6.05 19.44 13.06
C ILE A 115 6.21 18.06 13.69
N PHE A 116 5.88 17.03 12.90
CA PHE A 116 6.08 15.64 13.27
C PHE A 116 6.97 14.92 12.25
N LEU A 117 8.06 14.38 12.75
CA LEU A 117 9.05 13.68 11.92
C LEU A 117 8.87 12.18 12.05
N VAL A 118 8.80 11.51 10.89
CA VAL A 118 8.83 10.04 10.78
C VAL A 118 10.15 9.64 10.10
N PRO A 119 11.23 9.43 10.85
CA PRO A 119 12.49 8.99 10.32
C PRO A 119 12.35 7.60 9.69
N PHE A 120 13.09 7.35 8.60
CA PHE A 120 13.11 6.06 7.90
C PHE A 120 11.76 5.57 7.41
N GLY A 121 10.85 6.52 7.12
CA GLY A 121 9.48 6.27 6.70
C GLY A 121 9.08 7.01 5.42
N ASP A 122 10.02 7.36 4.56
CA ASP A 122 9.72 7.99 3.28
C ASP A 122 9.05 6.99 2.34
N GLN A 123 7.97 7.44 1.70
CA GLN A 123 7.22 6.66 0.70
C GLN A 123 8.02 6.35 -0.57
N ALA A 124 9.13 7.02 -0.84
CA ALA A 124 10.04 6.65 -1.92
C ALA A 124 10.56 5.20 -1.77
N GLY A 125 10.20 4.56 -0.67
CA GLY A 125 9.98 3.13 -0.62
C GLY A 125 11.21 2.27 -0.38
N ALA A 126 12.24 2.84 0.17
CA ALA A 126 13.49 2.15 0.38
C ALA A 126 13.45 0.85 1.15
N ALA A 127 12.57 0.76 2.11
CA ALA A 127 12.50 -0.38 3.02
C ALA A 127 11.39 -1.38 2.67
N ARG A 128 10.71 -1.20 1.56
CA ARG A 128 9.66 -2.10 1.08
C ARG A 128 10.28 -3.36 0.48
N LEU A 129 9.95 -4.51 1.08
CA LEU A 129 10.48 -5.80 0.62
C LEU A 129 10.02 -6.13 -0.80
N ASP A 130 8.79 -5.77 -1.17
CA ASP A 130 8.19 -6.04 -2.49
C ASP A 130 8.87 -5.28 -3.66
N LEU A 131 9.63 -4.23 -3.37
CA LEU A 131 10.43 -3.53 -4.40
C LEU A 131 11.73 -4.26 -4.71
N MET A 132 12.27 -5.00 -3.75
CA MET A 132 13.52 -5.75 -3.87
C MET A 132 13.27 -7.23 -4.21
N ASP A 133 12.18 -7.78 -3.70
CA ASP A 133 11.71 -9.14 -3.94
C ASP A 133 10.27 -9.10 -4.49
N PRO A 134 10.08 -9.03 -5.82
CA PRO A 134 8.74 -8.95 -6.42
C PRO A 134 7.95 -10.26 -6.29
N SER A 135 8.55 -11.33 -5.79
CA SER A 135 7.86 -12.60 -5.51
C SER A 135 7.12 -12.63 -4.17
N VAL A 136 7.30 -11.59 -3.32
CA VAL A 136 6.64 -11.49 -2.01
C VAL A 136 5.11 -11.55 -2.16
N PRO A 137 4.45 -12.64 -1.72
CA PRO A 137 3.05 -12.89 -2.04
C PRO A 137 2.09 -11.91 -1.37
N GLU A 138 2.49 -11.28 -0.25
CA GLU A 138 1.70 -10.31 0.49
C GLU A 138 1.36 -9.04 -0.33
N PHE A 139 2.01 -8.88 -1.49
CA PHE A 139 1.78 -7.77 -2.42
C PHE A 139 1.48 -8.25 -3.84
N SER A 140 2.21 -9.25 -4.30
CA SER A 140 2.35 -9.60 -5.72
C SER A 140 1.42 -10.73 -6.19
N ALA A 141 0.64 -11.36 -5.30
CA ALA A 141 -0.18 -12.50 -5.69
C ALA A 141 -1.57 -12.47 -5.03
N THR A 142 -2.57 -13.05 -5.71
CA THR A 142 -3.85 -13.38 -5.08
C THR A 142 -3.73 -14.64 -4.24
N VAL A 143 -4.53 -14.72 -3.16
CA VAL A 143 -4.60 -15.92 -2.32
C VAL A 143 -5.60 -16.93 -2.88
N GLN A 144 -6.63 -16.44 -3.57
CA GLN A 144 -7.64 -17.28 -4.21
C GLN A 144 -7.50 -17.20 -5.75
N PRO A 145 -7.93 -18.24 -6.48
CA PRO A 145 -8.12 -18.11 -7.93
C PRO A 145 -9.11 -16.98 -8.24
N ARG A 146 -8.69 -16.04 -9.08
CA ARG A 146 -9.46 -14.83 -9.46
C ARG A 146 -9.56 -14.72 -10.98
N PRO A 147 -10.55 -13.97 -11.50
CA PRO A 147 -10.59 -13.57 -12.90
C PRO A 147 -9.31 -12.86 -13.31
N PHE A 148 -8.75 -13.29 -14.43
CA PHE A 148 -7.50 -12.81 -15.00
C PHE A 148 -7.73 -12.52 -16.49
N LEU A 149 -7.69 -11.24 -16.87
CA LEU A 149 -7.89 -10.78 -18.24
C LEU A 149 -6.54 -10.82 -18.97
N ARG A 150 -6.46 -11.74 -19.93
CA ARG A 150 -5.26 -11.96 -20.73
C ARG A 150 -5.11 -10.91 -21.83
N ASN A 151 -3.88 -10.79 -22.35
CA ASN A 151 -3.58 -9.86 -23.41
C ASN A 151 -4.41 -10.09 -24.71
N ASP A 152 -4.85 -11.32 -24.95
CA ASP A 152 -5.72 -11.69 -26.07
C ASP A 152 -7.22 -11.35 -25.85
N GLY A 153 -7.57 -10.79 -24.69
CA GLY A 153 -8.94 -10.45 -24.31
C GLY A 153 -9.72 -11.59 -23.66
N THR A 154 -9.14 -12.78 -23.52
CA THR A 154 -9.81 -13.89 -22.83
C THR A 154 -9.70 -13.75 -21.32
N ILE A 155 -10.76 -14.15 -20.60
CA ILE A 155 -10.77 -14.18 -19.13
C ILE A 155 -10.66 -15.64 -18.67
N ILE A 156 -9.67 -15.91 -17.83
CA ILE A 156 -9.47 -17.18 -17.17
C ILE A 156 -9.52 -17.01 -15.64
N THR A 157 -9.64 -18.09 -14.90
CA THR A 157 -9.59 -18.08 -13.43
C THR A 157 -8.32 -18.77 -12.97
N GLN A 158 -7.48 -18.04 -12.22
CA GLN A 158 -6.21 -18.57 -11.69
C GLN A 158 -5.73 -17.79 -10.47
N ILE A 159 -4.74 -18.34 -9.74
CA ILE A 159 -3.92 -17.52 -8.85
C ILE A 159 -3.13 -16.57 -9.74
N ALA A 160 -3.35 -15.26 -9.55
CA ALA A 160 -2.60 -14.25 -10.29
C ALA A 160 -1.29 -13.92 -9.55
N HIS A 161 -0.19 -13.83 -10.31
CA HIS A 161 1.11 -13.39 -9.82
C HIS A 161 1.57 -12.19 -10.63
N SER A 162 2.19 -11.22 -9.96
CA SER A 162 2.80 -10.10 -10.65
C SER A 162 3.97 -10.56 -11.51
N VAL A 163 4.03 -10.02 -12.73
CA VAL A 163 5.20 -10.20 -13.63
C VAL A 163 6.21 -9.06 -13.47
N LYS A 164 6.03 -8.20 -12.47
CA LYS A 164 6.92 -7.06 -12.23
C LYS A 164 8.35 -7.52 -11.93
N ASN A 165 9.31 -6.83 -12.53
CA ASN A 165 10.73 -7.00 -12.19
C ASN A 165 11.10 -6.22 -10.91
N PRO A 166 12.15 -6.64 -10.17
CA PRO A 166 12.66 -5.87 -9.05
C PRO A 166 13.14 -4.48 -9.51
N GLU A 167 13.07 -3.51 -8.61
CA GLU A 167 13.52 -2.15 -8.86
C GLU A 167 14.93 -1.92 -8.26
N PRO A 168 16.00 -2.36 -8.94
CA PRO A 168 17.34 -2.39 -8.37
C PRO A 168 17.88 -1.00 -8.06
N ASP A 169 17.44 0.03 -8.78
CA ASP A 169 17.97 1.38 -8.61
C ASP A 169 17.40 2.06 -7.35
N GLN A 170 16.12 1.86 -7.04
CA GLN A 170 15.55 2.35 -5.79
C GLN A 170 16.20 1.71 -4.57
N ALA A 171 16.44 0.41 -4.59
CA ALA A 171 17.13 -0.28 -3.51
C ALA A 171 18.57 0.24 -3.27
N ARG A 172 19.25 0.71 -4.33
CA ARG A 172 20.60 1.28 -4.23
C ARG A 172 20.64 2.69 -3.67
N ASP A 173 19.76 3.56 -4.13
CA ASP A 173 19.75 4.97 -3.73
C ASP A 173 19.23 5.15 -2.30
N ASN A 174 18.29 4.35 -1.92
CA ASN A 174 17.67 4.40 -0.60
C ASN A 174 18.54 3.83 0.53
N ARG A 175 19.58 3.05 0.21
CA ARG A 175 20.57 2.58 1.19
C ARG A 175 21.28 3.72 1.92
N ARG A 176 21.42 4.89 1.30
CA ARG A 176 22.10 6.04 1.89
C ARG A 176 21.39 6.57 3.14
N PHE A 177 20.05 6.58 3.14
CA PHE A 177 19.22 7.13 4.22
C PHE A 177 18.37 6.07 4.92
N ARG A 178 18.49 4.81 4.55
CA ARG A 178 17.73 3.71 5.15
C ARG A 178 16.20 3.93 5.14
N GLY A 179 15.68 4.74 4.21
CA GLY A 179 14.26 5.03 4.07
C GLY A 179 13.88 6.51 4.16
N GLY A 180 14.87 7.41 4.26
CA GLY A 180 14.63 8.86 4.28
C GLY A 180 13.84 9.37 5.50
N VAL A 181 13.27 10.56 5.41
CA VAL A 181 12.48 11.19 6.49
C VAL A 181 11.20 11.77 5.91
N LYS A 182 10.07 11.40 6.49
CA LYS A 182 8.78 12.05 6.18
C LYS A 182 8.53 13.18 7.18
N ILE A 183 8.25 14.37 6.66
CA ILE A 183 7.96 15.56 7.44
C ILE A 183 6.46 15.85 7.32
N LEU A 184 5.76 15.89 8.44
CA LEU A 184 4.32 16.06 8.53
C LEU A 184 3.98 17.06 9.65
N THR A 185 2.71 17.39 9.81
CA THR A 185 2.17 17.88 11.08
C THR A 185 1.61 16.70 11.88
N ILE A 186 1.39 16.89 13.18
CA ILE A 186 0.79 15.86 14.06
C ILE A 186 -0.58 15.44 13.51
N THR A 187 -1.42 16.43 13.16
CA THR A 187 -2.75 16.16 12.61
C THR A 187 -2.67 15.43 11.28
N SER A 188 -1.80 15.84 10.36
CA SER A 188 -1.61 15.15 9.07
C SER A 188 -1.10 13.73 9.24
N PHE A 189 -0.21 13.49 10.22
CA PHE A 189 0.24 12.14 10.54
C PHE A 189 -0.92 11.27 11.04
N LEU A 190 -1.61 11.71 12.10
CA LEU A 190 -2.67 10.92 12.73
C LEU A 190 -3.91 10.73 11.84
N SER A 191 -4.27 11.72 11.02
CA SER A 191 -5.48 11.63 10.18
C SER A 191 -5.31 10.74 8.95
N ALA A 192 -4.16 10.81 8.27
CA ALA A 192 -4.01 10.19 6.95
C ALA A 192 -2.74 9.35 6.76
N ASN A 193 -1.72 9.50 7.61
CA ASN A 193 -0.41 8.87 7.41
C ASN A 193 -0.03 7.87 8.50
N ALA A 194 -0.91 7.66 9.47
CA ALA A 194 -0.79 6.65 10.50
C ALA A 194 -1.90 5.60 10.35
N ILE A 195 -1.61 4.36 10.72
CA ILE A 195 -2.56 3.26 10.71
C ILE A 195 -2.18 2.26 11.81
N ARG A 196 -3.15 1.83 12.62
CA ARG A 196 -2.91 0.82 13.67
C ARG A 196 -2.76 -0.56 13.05
N SER A 197 -1.80 -1.32 13.54
CA SER A 197 -1.58 -2.70 13.09
C SER A 197 -0.83 -3.52 14.13
N THR A 198 -0.93 -4.84 14.02
CA THR A 198 -0.08 -5.78 14.76
C THR A 198 0.83 -6.59 13.82
N HIS A 199 0.51 -6.56 12.54
CA HIS A 199 1.29 -7.10 11.44
C HIS A 199 1.01 -6.26 10.19
N SER A 200 2.05 -5.72 9.54
CA SER A 200 1.88 -4.67 8.54
C SER A 200 1.17 -5.09 7.24
N THR A 201 1.04 -6.39 7.00
CA THR A 201 0.34 -6.91 5.81
C THR A 201 -0.91 -7.73 6.15
N ALA A 202 -0.94 -8.42 7.30
CA ALA A 202 -1.99 -9.38 7.63
C ALA A 202 -2.97 -8.89 8.71
N ALA A 203 -2.56 -7.95 9.56
CA ALA A 203 -3.38 -7.49 10.68
C ALA A 203 -3.33 -5.96 10.83
N VAL A 204 -3.95 -5.30 9.85
CA VAL A 204 -4.03 -3.83 9.73
C VAL A 204 -5.47 -3.38 10.04
N ASP A 205 -5.62 -2.44 10.96
CA ASP A 205 -6.87 -1.74 11.20
C ASP A 205 -7.05 -0.62 10.17
N HIS A 206 -7.52 -0.98 8.99
CA HIS A 206 -7.71 -0.06 7.87
C HIS A 206 -8.64 1.11 8.20
N CYS A 207 -9.55 0.95 9.16
CA CYS A 207 -10.48 2.01 9.55
C CYS A 207 -9.94 2.93 10.66
N SER A 208 -8.74 2.71 11.16
CA SER A 208 -8.08 3.62 12.10
C SER A 208 -7.57 4.92 11.47
N THR A 209 -7.49 5.00 10.14
CA THR A 209 -7.07 6.17 9.36
C THR A 209 -8.19 6.71 8.48
N ASN A 210 -8.14 7.97 8.06
CA ASN A 210 -9.08 8.54 7.08
C ASN A 210 -8.66 8.25 5.64
N SER A 211 -7.41 7.87 5.40
CA SER A 211 -6.88 7.59 4.08
C SER A 211 -6.72 6.07 3.88
N SER A 212 -7.85 5.37 3.68
CA SER A 212 -7.85 3.93 3.38
C SER A 212 -8.98 3.55 2.44
N ALA A 213 -8.62 3.16 1.22
CA ALA A 213 -9.57 2.61 0.26
C ALA A 213 -10.20 1.30 0.79
N THR A 214 -9.40 0.47 1.47
CA THR A 214 -9.85 -0.78 2.11
C THR A 214 -10.90 -0.55 3.21
N CYS A 215 -10.85 0.59 3.92
CA CYS A 215 -11.94 0.96 4.83
C CYS A 215 -13.14 1.51 4.07
N ALA A 216 -12.93 2.37 3.08
CA ALA A 216 -14.01 3.01 2.34
C ALA A 216 -14.94 2.00 1.65
N VAL A 217 -14.40 0.95 1.04
CA VAL A 217 -15.21 -0.08 0.35
C VAL A 217 -16.15 -0.86 1.29
N GLN A 218 -15.94 -0.79 2.60
CA GLN A 218 -16.84 -1.43 3.59
C GLN A 218 -18.13 -0.64 3.82
N SER A 219 -18.27 0.55 3.24
CA SER A 219 -19.45 1.40 3.32
C SER A 219 -20.03 1.73 1.94
N ILE A 220 -19.49 1.15 0.88
CA ILE A 220 -19.93 1.35 -0.50
C ILE A 220 -20.89 0.22 -0.87
N GLU A 221 -22.14 0.58 -1.19
CA GLU A 221 -23.21 -0.37 -1.54
C GLU A 221 -23.53 -0.39 -3.04
N VAL A 222 -23.08 0.64 -3.78
CA VAL A 222 -23.29 0.70 -5.24
C VAL A 222 -22.42 -0.32 -5.97
N PRO A 223 -22.78 -0.71 -7.21
CA PRO A 223 -21.95 -1.58 -8.04
C PRO A 223 -20.49 -1.18 -8.05
N THR A 224 -19.60 -2.13 -7.80
CA THR A 224 -18.18 -1.87 -7.56
C THR A 224 -17.30 -2.76 -8.40
N LEU A 225 -16.44 -2.15 -9.23
CA LEU A 225 -15.41 -2.84 -10.00
C LEU A 225 -14.03 -2.53 -9.43
N ILE A 226 -13.26 -3.57 -9.10
CA ILE A 226 -11.89 -3.47 -8.62
C ILE A 226 -10.96 -4.15 -9.64
N LEU A 227 -9.99 -3.40 -10.17
CA LEU A 227 -9.01 -3.92 -11.12
C LEU A 227 -7.62 -3.88 -10.50
N ALA A 228 -6.88 -4.98 -10.59
CA ALA A 228 -5.47 -5.06 -10.21
C ALA A 228 -4.59 -5.14 -11.46
N MET A 229 -3.46 -4.46 -11.44
CA MET A 229 -2.50 -4.46 -12.54
C MET A 229 -1.49 -5.59 -12.37
N GLY A 230 -1.45 -6.52 -13.34
CA GLY A 230 -0.68 -7.76 -13.30
C GLY A 230 0.85 -7.60 -13.39
N ALA A 231 1.33 -6.38 -13.67
CA ALA A 231 2.75 -6.05 -13.60
C ALA A 231 3.03 -5.01 -12.50
N TYR A 232 2.22 -5.02 -11.43
CA TYR A 232 2.40 -4.11 -10.32
C TYR A 232 2.30 -4.84 -8.96
N ASN A 233 2.49 -4.13 -7.87
CA ASN A 233 2.62 -4.69 -6.52
C ASN A 233 1.44 -4.34 -5.61
N HIS A 234 0.23 -4.20 -6.17
CA HIS A 234 -1.00 -4.00 -5.40
C HIS A 234 -2.00 -5.15 -5.54
N ILE A 235 -1.64 -6.25 -6.21
CA ILE A 235 -2.56 -7.36 -6.52
C ILE A 235 -3.25 -7.87 -5.25
N ARG A 236 -2.49 -8.18 -4.21
CA ARG A 236 -3.07 -8.68 -2.94
C ARG A 236 -3.90 -7.61 -2.23
N GLN A 237 -3.48 -6.37 -2.26
CA GLN A 237 -4.19 -5.27 -1.61
C GLN A 237 -5.54 -5.00 -2.28
N GLN A 238 -5.61 -5.10 -3.61
CA GLN A 238 -6.87 -5.01 -4.35
C GLN A 238 -7.78 -6.23 -4.06
N GLU A 239 -7.22 -7.42 -3.93
CA GLU A 239 -7.98 -8.60 -3.52
C GLU A 239 -8.57 -8.42 -2.11
N ILE A 240 -7.82 -7.89 -1.15
CA ILE A 240 -8.32 -7.57 0.19
C ILE A 240 -9.48 -6.57 0.12
N MET A 241 -9.37 -5.52 -0.70
CA MET A 241 -10.48 -4.57 -0.92
C MET A 241 -11.73 -5.28 -1.41
N PHE A 242 -11.60 -6.18 -2.39
CA PHE A 242 -12.71 -6.97 -2.90
C PHE A 242 -13.32 -7.88 -1.82
N GLU A 243 -12.49 -8.54 -1.03
CA GLU A 243 -12.93 -9.46 0.04
C GLU A 243 -13.76 -8.74 1.11
N VAL A 244 -13.36 -7.51 1.52
CA VAL A 244 -14.02 -6.73 2.57
C VAL A 244 -15.12 -5.81 2.06
N SER A 245 -15.26 -5.61 0.75
CA SER A 245 -16.32 -4.78 0.16
C SER A 245 -17.70 -5.34 0.49
N THR A 246 -18.63 -4.46 0.87
CA THR A 246 -20.03 -4.79 1.20
C THR A 246 -20.97 -4.68 0.01
N ALA A 247 -20.53 -4.17 -1.14
CA ALA A 247 -21.35 -4.10 -2.34
C ALA A 247 -21.83 -5.51 -2.76
N GLU A 248 -23.14 -5.65 -2.99
CA GLU A 248 -23.74 -6.91 -3.47
C GLU A 248 -23.30 -7.22 -4.91
N ASP A 249 -23.27 -6.19 -5.77
CA ASP A 249 -22.73 -6.26 -7.13
C ASP A 249 -21.29 -5.78 -7.10
N LYS A 250 -20.35 -6.72 -6.99
CA LYS A 250 -18.92 -6.42 -7.00
C LYS A 250 -18.14 -7.39 -7.89
N GLU A 251 -17.17 -6.85 -8.58
CA GLU A 251 -16.28 -7.60 -9.46
C GLU A 251 -14.82 -7.29 -9.16
N TYR A 252 -13.96 -8.30 -9.26
CA TYR A 252 -12.51 -8.17 -9.18
C TYR A 252 -11.86 -8.85 -10.36
N ILE A 253 -10.90 -8.18 -11.00
CA ILE A 253 -10.16 -8.75 -12.12
C ILE A 253 -8.71 -8.28 -12.12
N VAL A 254 -7.79 -9.16 -12.53
CA VAL A 254 -6.38 -8.82 -12.73
C VAL A 254 -6.10 -8.67 -14.21
N ILE A 255 -5.45 -7.59 -14.61
CA ILE A 255 -5.12 -7.27 -16.01
C ILE A 255 -3.70 -7.74 -16.31
N GLU A 256 -3.54 -8.68 -17.25
CA GLU A 256 -2.23 -9.23 -17.61
C GLU A 256 -1.25 -8.15 -18.06
N GLY A 257 -0.06 -8.12 -17.44
CA GLY A 257 1.05 -7.28 -17.86
C GLY A 257 0.86 -5.77 -17.78
N ALA A 258 -0.23 -5.29 -17.17
CA ALA A 258 -0.46 -3.86 -16.96
C ALA A 258 0.36 -3.32 -15.79
N LEU A 259 0.96 -2.14 -15.96
CA LEU A 259 1.57 -1.32 -14.90
C LEU A 259 0.52 -0.45 -14.21
N HIS A 260 0.88 0.21 -13.11
CA HIS A 260 0.01 1.13 -12.36
C HIS A 260 -0.65 2.22 -13.22
N GLY A 261 0.03 2.70 -14.26
CA GLY A 261 -0.54 3.63 -15.24
C GLY A 261 -1.31 2.96 -16.40
N TYR A 262 -1.68 1.69 -16.24
CA TYR A 262 -2.40 0.83 -17.21
C TYR A 262 -1.60 0.44 -18.46
N ASN A 263 -0.50 1.13 -18.76
CA ASN A 263 0.35 0.85 -19.91
C ASN A 263 1.06 -0.52 -19.78
N PRO A 264 1.44 -1.12 -20.93
CA PRO A 264 2.14 -2.41 -20.95
C PRO A 264 3.48 -2.38 -20.25
N CYS A 265 3.80 -3.41 -19.46
CA CYS A 265 5.13 -3.61 -18.90
C CYS A 265 6.08 -4.18 -19.95
N THR A 266 6.62 -3.33 -20.81
CA THR A 266 7.53 -3.79 -21.86
C THR A 266 8.82 -4.42 -21.34
N GLN A 267 9.30 -3.97 -20.16
CA GLN A 267 10.46 -4.59 -19.49
C GLN A 267 10.17 -5.96 -18.86
N CYS A 268 8.89 -6.32 -18.70
CA CYS A 268 8.48 -7.63 -18.17
C CYS A 268 8.24 -8.66 -19.29
N GLU A 269 8.29 -8.24 -20.56
CA GLU A 269 7.99 -9.10 -21.70
C GLU A 269 9.08 -10.15 -21.95
N THR A 270 8.68 -11.37 -22.26
CA THR A 270 9.57 -12.45 -22.73
C THR A 270 9.69 -12.45 -24.26
N PHE A 271 8.75 -11.81 -24.96
CA PHE A 271 8.80 -11.55 -26.40
C PHE A 271 8.08 -10.20 -26.70
N PRO A 272 8.49 -9.47 -27.74
CA PRO A 272 7.94 -8.14 -28.05
C PRO A 272 6.41 -8.17 -28.24
N GLY A 273 5.71 -7.27 -27.56
CA GLY A 273 4.26 -7.10 -27.66
C GLY A 273 3.45 -8.10 -26.83
N GLN A 274 4.07 -8.85 -25.94
CA GLN A 274 3.38 -9.83 -25.07
C GLN A 274 2.20 -9.20 -24.32
N TYR A 275 2.32 -7.94 -23.90
CA TYR A 275 1.32 -7.21 -23.12
C TYR A 275 0.75 -5.98 -23.83
N ALA A 276 0.89 -5.92 -25.16
CA ALA A 276 0.56 -4.73 -25.96
C ALA A 276 -0.90 -4.23 -25.81
N ASN A 277 -1.82 -5.10 -25.41
CA ASN A 277 -3.25 -4.76 -25.27
C ASN A 277 -3.67 -4.46 -23.81
N SER A 278 -2.78 -4.46 -22.84
CA SER A 278 -3.16 -4.33 -21.43
C SER A 278 -3.96 -3.05 -21.13
N GLU A 279 -3.53 -1.89 -21.66
CA GLU A 279 -4.25 -0.63 -21.53
C GLU A 279 -5.63 -0.68 -22.19
N ARG A 280 -5.70 -1.12 -23.43
CA ARG A 280 -6.97 -1.26 -24.15
C ARG A 280 -7.92 -2.21 -23.41
N ASN A 281 -7.43 -3.38 -23.01
CA ASN A 281 -8.24 -4.36 -22.31
C ASN A 281 -8.76 -3.83 -20.96
N THR A 282 -7.98 -3.00 -20.26
CA THR A 282 -8.43 -2.34 -19.05
C THR A 282 -9.64 -1.46 -19.29
N PHE A 283 -9.57 -0.56 -20.27
CA PHE A 283 -10.66 0.39 -20.53
C PHE A 283 -11.84 -0.25 -21.25
N ASP A 284 -11.63 -1.21 -22.15
CA ASP A 284 -12.71 -1.98 -22.77
C ASP A 284 -13.50 -2.76 -21.71
N HIS A 285 -12.82 -3.35 -20.70
CA HIS A 285 -13.49 -4.05 -19.60
C HIS A 285 -14.30 -3.09 -18.71
N ILE A 286 -13.75 -1.93 -18.36
CA ILE A 286 -14.47 -0.89 -17.62
C ILE A 286 -15.71 -0.43 -18.39
N ALA A 287 -15.60 -0.17 -19.69
CA ALA A 287 -16.72 0.24 -20.53
C ALA A 287 -17.82 -0.84 -20.57
N GLN A 288 -17.44 -2.09 -20.82
CA GLN A 288 -18.39 -3.22 -20.82
C GLN A 288 -19.06 -3.41 -19.45
N TRP A 289 -18.32 -3.23 -18.38
CA TRP A 289 -18.87 -3.31 -17.02
C TRP A 289 -19.91 -2.20 -16.76
N ALA A 290 -19.62 -0.97 -17.20
CA ALA A 290 -20.52 0.17 -17.06
C ALA A 290 -21.78 0.00 -17.95
N ASP A 291 -21.59 -0.32 -19.25
CA ASP A 291 -22.69 -0.51 -20.19
C ASP A 291 -23.67 -1.64 -19.79
N ALA A 292 -23.20 -2.63 -19.02
CA ALA A 292 -24.03 -3.71 -18.52
C ALA A 292 -24.92 -3.30 -17.31
N ARG A 293 -24.66 -2.15 -16.68
CA ARG A 293 -25.32 -1.72 -15.43
C ARG A 293 -26.07 -0.41 -15.54
N PHE A 294 -25.66 0.47 -16.43
CA PHE A 294 -26.17 1.83 -16.57
C PHE A 294 -26.57 2.13 -18.01
#